data_a6f25ebce73c38db75997629df6b2d0a
#
_entry.id   a6f25ebce73c38db75997629df6b2d0a
#
_cell.length_a   1.000
_cell.length_b   1.000
_cell.length_c   1.000
_cell.angle_alpha   90.00
_cell.angle_beta   90.00
_cell.angle_gamma   90.00
#
_symmetry.space_group_name_H-M   'P 1'
#
loop_
_entity.id
_entity.type
_entity.pdbx_description
1 polymer ?
#
loop_
_entity_poly.entity_id
_entity_poly.type
_entity_poly.pdbx_seq_one_letter_code
_entity_poly.pdbx_strand_id
1 'polypeptide(L)'
;VHNKKYVNDNSKYYEFVGDGMDQRIWISWIGFIFAQIERALKSSGYFFSFIDWRMLPALSDAVQLADLAWRGVMVWDKGRSARPFKGGFKQQCEFIVWGTKGVLEPQEFYGYGYKEAKIHPNTKQHATQKPLEILKHCLEIVPKGGIVLDCFCGSGSTGVACAQMGLDFIGVEKSADYARIAQENLQKAFENKGSLFEEIESGVAFCLWGKRPLF
;
A
#
# COMPACT_ATOMS: atom_id res chain seq x y z
N VAL A 1 25.29 -6.64 -0.92
CA VAL A 1 25.14 -5.71 0.20
C VAL A 1 24.07 -6.28 1.10
N HIS A 2 24.48 -6.95 2.18
CA HIS A 2 23.56 -7.53 3.16
C HIS A 2 22.75 -6.42 3.83
N ASN A 3 21.49 -6.29 3.46
CA ASN A 3 20.53 -5.41 4.11
C ASN A 3 20.06 -6.02 5.44
N LYS A 4 20.89 -5.95 6.48
CA LYS A 4 20.45 -6.13 7.89
C LYS A 4 19.59 -4.95 8.37
N LYS A 5 18.86 -4.28 7.49
CA LYS A 5 18.14 -3.05 7.83
C LYS A 5 16.89 -3.30 8.68
N TYR A 6 16.38 -4.52 8.72
CA TYR A 6 15.16 -4.91 9.42
C TYR A 6 15.34 -6.05 10.44
N VAL A 7 16.56 -6.49 10.69
CA VAL A 7 16.84 -7.40 11.81
C VAL A 7 16.73 -6.59 13.10
N ASN A 8 15.52 -6.34 13.53
CA ASN A 8 15.24 -6.09 14.93
C ASN A 8 15.02 -7.47 15.54
N ASP A 9 15.80 -7.79 16.54
CA ASP A 9 15.73 -8.96 17.42
C ASP A 9 14.44 -8.99 18.28
N ASN A 10 13.38 -8.41 17.78
CA ASN A 10 12.08 -8.35 18.42
C ASN A 10 11.15 -9.36 17.74
N SER A 11 10.94 -10.46 18.42
CA SER A 11 9.91 -11.50 18.19
C SER A 11 8.46 -11.01 18.06
N LYS A 12 8.25 -9.69 17.91
CA LYS A 12 6.94 -9.05 17.84
C LYS A 12 6.30 -9.12 16.46
N TYR A 13 7.07 -9.36 15.41
CA TYR A 13 6.57 -9.36 14.03
C TYR A 13 7.00 -10.63 13.30
N TYR A 14 6.11 -11.16 12.45
CA TYR A 14 6.41 -12.28 11.58
C TYR A 14 7.51 -11.93 10.57
N GLU A 15 8.37 -12.90 10.24
CA GLU A 15 9.45 -12.71 9.28
C GLU A 15 8.91 -12.47 7.86
N PHE A 16 9.56 -11.56 7.13
CA PHE A 16 9.29 -11.34 5.71
C PHE A 16 10.12 -12.29 4.86
N VAL A 17 9.47 -13.20 4.17
CA VAL A 17 10.12 -14.06 3.17
C VAL A 17 10.26 -13.26 1.87
N GLY A 18 11.50 -13.00 1.44
CA GLY A 18 11.80 -12.36 0.16
C GLY A 18 12.36 -10.92 0.21
N ASP A 19 12.59 -10.37 1.39
CA ASP A 19 13.15 -9.00 1.58
C ASP A 19 14.65 -8.87 1.14
N GLY A 20 15.27 -9.97 0.74
CA GLY A 20 16.70 -10.04 0.34
C GLY A 20 16.96 -9.98 -1.16
N MET A 21 15.96 -9.64 -1.98
CA MET A 21 16.15 -9.55 -3.43
C MET A 21 17.15 -8.45 -3.78
N ASP A 22 18.06 -8.75 -4.74
CA ASP A 22 18.84 -7.67 -5.35
C ASP A 22 17.94 -6.78 -6.21
N GLN A 23 18.44 -5.59 -6.55
CA GLN A 23 17.67 -4.58 -7.26
C GLN A 23 17.15 -5.08 -8.62
N ARG A 24 17.91 -5.90 -9.34
CA ARG A 24 17.52 -6.39 -10.68
C ARG A 24 16.40 -7.42 -10.61
N ILE A 25 16.52 -8.36 -9.67
CA ILE A 25 15.46 -9.35 -9.41
C ILE A 25 14.20 -8.64 -8.95
N TRP A 26 14.34 -7.65 -8.07
CA TRP A 26 13.23 -6.86 -7.57
C TRP A 26 12.51 -6.09 -8.69
N ILE A 27 13.23 -5.43 -9.61
CA ILE A 27 12.63 -4.73 -10.76
C ILE A 27 11.82 -5.70 -11.62
N SER A 28 12.38 -6.85 -11.94
CA SER A 28 11.67 -7.86 -12.74
C SER A 28 10.40 -8.34 -12.04
N TRP A 29 10.51 -8.66 -10.75
CA TRP A 29 9.39 -9.12 -9.95
C TRP A 29 8.29 -8.06 -9.82
N ILE A 30 8.64 -6.82 -9.48
CA ILE A 30 7.65 -5.74 -9.32
C ILE A 30 7.03 -5.36 -10.65
N GLY A 31 7.76 -5.47 -11.76
CA GLY A 31 7.24 -5.25 -13.10
C GLY A 31 6.11 -6.23 -13.44
N PHE A 32 6.24 -7.52 -13.10
CA PHE A 32 5.15 -8.49 -13.24
C PHE A 32 3.92 -8.12 -12.40
N ILE A 33 4.13 -7.62 -11.19
CA ILE A 33 3.03 -7.17 -10.32
C ILE A 33 2.32 -5.97 -10.96
N PHE A 34 3.06 -4.96 -11.45
CA PHE A 34 2.46 -3.81 -12.09
C PHE A 34 1.72 -4.16 -13.39
N ALA A 35 2.19 -5.13 -14.14
CA ALA A 35 1.46 -5.64 -15.31
C ALA A 35 0.10 -6.26 -14.90
N GLN A 36 0.01 -6.95 -13.76
CA GLN A 36 -1.26 -7.44 -13.24
C GLN A 36 -2.14 -6.31 -12.69
N ILE A 37 -1.54 -5.31 -12.05
CA ILE A 37 -2.25 -4.11 -11.58
C ILE A 37 -2.84 -3.36 -12.78
N GLU A 38 -2.07 -3.16 -13.85
CA GLU A 38 -2.54 -2.55 -15.09
C GLU A 38 -3.76 -3.30 -15.64
N ARG A 39 -3.66 -4.62 -15.75
CA ARG A 39 -4.78 -5.47 -16.23
C ARG A 39 -6.04 -5.34 -15.37
N ALA A 40 -5.88 -5.23 -14.04
CA ALA A 40 -7.00 -5.14 -13.09
C ALA A 40 -7.61 -3.74 -12.99
N LEU A 41 -6.82 -2.69 -13.24
CA LEU A 41 -7.30 -1.32 -13.17
C LEU A 41 -8.29 -1.02 -14.29
N LYS A 42 -9.33 -0.27 -13.95
CA LYS A 42 -10.21 0.37 -14.93
C LYS A 42 -9.43 1.45 -15.69
N SER A 43 -9.88 1.79 -16.90
CA SER A 43 -9.40 2.97 -17.61
C SER A 43 -9.48 4.19 -16.68
N SER A 44 -8.46 5.02 -16.67
CA SER A 44 -8.29 6.19 -15.78
C SER A 44 -8.23 5.85 -14.28
N GLY A 45 -8.13 4.57 -13.92
CA GLY A 45 -7.93 4.13 -12.55
C GLY A 45 -6.57 4.55 -12.00
N TYR A 46 -6.51 4.89 -10.72
CA TYR A 46 -5.30 5.35 -10.04
C TYR A 46 -4.54 4.20 -9.39
N PHE A 47 -3.22 4.31 -9.35
CA PHE A 47 -2.37 3.48 -8.51
C PHE A 47 -1.48 4.35 -7.61
N PHE A 48 -1.10 3.81 -6.45
CA PHE A 48 -0.16 4.38 -5.50
C PHE A 48 0.81 3.30 -5.03
N SER A 49 2.11 3.62 -4.97
CA SER A 49 3.11 2.69 -4.47
C SER A 49 4.11 3.39 -3.55
N PHE A 50 4.19 2.93 -2.30
CA PHE A 50 5.15 3.43 -1.31
C PHE A 50 6.53 2.89 -1.59
N ILE A 51 7.53 3.77 -1.56
CA ILE A 51 8.92 3.39 -1.85
C ILE A 51 9.92 4.24 -1.07
N ASP A 52 11.08 3.70 -0.78
CA ASP A 52 12.19 4.51 -0.28
C ASP A 52 12.96 5.19 -1.44
N TRP A 53 13.73 6.21 -1.10
CA TRP A 53 14.44 7.03 -2.09
C TRP A 53 15.40 6.22 -2.99
N ARG A 54 15.98 5.11 -2.49
CA ARG A 54 16.96 4.30 -3.22
C ARG A 54 16.34 3.53 -4.37
N MET A 55 15.10 3.08 -4.15
CA MET A 55 14.38 2.26 -5.12
C MET A 55 13.39 3.08 -5.97
N LEU A 56 13.30 4.40 -5.73
CA LEU A 56 12.39 5.27 -6.48
C LEU A 56 12.65 5.25 -8.00
N PRO A 57 13.91 5.33 -8.51
CA PRO A 57 14.16 5.21 -9.95
C PRO A 57 13.71 3.87 -10.51
N ALA A 58 14.05 2.77 -9.82
CA ALA A 58 13.69 1.43 -10.25
C ALA A 58 12.17 1.19 -10.27
N LEU A 59 11.44 1.75 -9.33
CA LEU A 59 9.98 1.67 -9.30
C LEU A 59 9.36 2.46 -10.44
N SER A 60 9.85 3.67 -10.74
CA SER A 60 9.33 4.47 -11.86
C SER A 60 9.52 3.78 -13.20
N ASP A 61 10.66 3.10 -13.40
CA ASP A 61 10.91 2.30 -14.59
C ASP A 61 9.94 1.11 -14.70
N ALA A 62 9.73 0.38 -13.61
CA ALA A 62 8.83 -0.77 -13.57
C ALA A 62 7.37 -0.39 -13.86
N VAL A 63 6.92 0.75 -13.37
CA VAL A 63 5.58 1.30 -13.62
C VAL A 63 5.39 1.59 -15.11
N GLN A 64 6.36 2.27 -15.74
CA GLN A 64 6.29 2.64 -17.16
C GLN A 64 6.40 1.41 -18.07
N LEU A 65 7.23 0.42 -17.70
CA LEU A 65 7.33 -0.86 -18.42
C LEU A 65 6.01 -1.65 -18.39
N ALA A 66 5.17 -1.42 -17.40
CA ALA A 66 3.85 -2.05 -17.29
C ALA A 66 2.73 -1.25 -17.99
N ASP A 67 3.06 -0.30 -18.82
CA ASP A 67 2.11 0.58 -19.57
C ASP A 67 1.20 1.43 -18.65
N LEU A 68 1.68 1.73 -17.45
CA LEU A 68 1.03 2.66 -16.55
C LEU A 68 1.61 4.07 -16.70
N ALA A 69 0.75 5.07 -16.73
CA ALA A 69 1.18 6.46 -16.83
C ALA A 69 1.64 6.97 -15.46
N TRP A 70 2.94 7.11 -15.29
CA TRP A 70 3.51 7.78 -14.11
C TRP A 70 3.15 9.26 -14.13
N ARG A 71 2.46 9.75 -13.07
CA ARG A 71 1.97 11.12 -12.99
C ARG A 71 2.76 11.99 -12.02
N GLY A 72 3.37 11.38 -10.99
CA GLY A 72 4.15 12.13 -10.04
C GLY A 72 4.59 11.33 -8.82
N VAL A 73 5.17 12.06 -7.88
CA VAL A 73 5.64 11.55 -6.61
C VAL A 73 5.06 12.42 -5.49
N MET A 74 4.41 11.79 -4.52
CA MET A 74 4.01 12.43 -3.28
C MET A 74 5.06 12.14 -2.20
N VAL A 75 5.18 13.03 -1.23
CA VAL A 75 6.12 12.89 -0.12
C VAL A 75 5.35 12.69 1.19
N TRP A 76 5.64 11.57 1.84
CA TRP A 76 5.25 11.37 3.22
C TRP A 76 6.41 11.74 4.15
N ASP A 77 6.23 12.78 4.95
CA ASP A 77 7.17 13.19 5.99
C ASP A 77 6.79 12.52 7.32
N LYS A 78 7.72 11.72 7.85
CA LYS A 78 7.58 11.05 9.17
C LYS A 78 7.88 12.01 10.33
N GLY A 79 8.23 13.24 10.03
CA GLY A 79 8.55 14.28 11.00
C GLY A 79 9.72 13.89 11.91
N ARG A 80 9.61 14.23 13.20
CA ARG A 80 10.66 13.96 14.18
C ARG A 80 10.80 12.49 14.56
N SER A 81 9.85 11.62 14.21
CA SER A 81 9.86 10.19 14.53
C SER A 81 10.88 9.37 13.73
N ALA A 82 11.43 9.93 12.66
CA ALA A 82 12.50 9.28 11.91
C ALA A 82 13.80 9.18 12.74
N ARG A 83 14.46 8.01 12.65
CA ARG A 83 15.73 7.78 13.36
C ARG A 83 16.78 8.79 12.90
N PRO A 84 17.57 9.36 13.83
CA PRO A 84 18.69 10.23 13.46
C PRO A 84 19.73 9.43 12.67
N PHE A 85 20.36 10.10 11.72
CA PHE A 85 21.47 9.57 10.95
C PHE A 85 22.74 10.32 11.35
N LYS A 86 23.67 9.62 12.01
CA LYS A 86 24.92 10.24 12.50
C LYS A 86 25.82 10.58 11.32
N GLY A 87 26.21 11.84 11.20
CA GLY A 87 27.08 12.34 10.11
C GLY A 87 26.33 12.63 8.80
N GLY A 88 24.98 12.68 8.81
CA GLY A 88 24.17 12.97 7.63
C GLY A 88 22.77 13.47 7.95
N PHE A 89 21.97 13.63 6.91
CA PHE A 89 20.59 14.07 7.03
C PHE A 89 19.66 12.92 7.41
N LYS A 90 18.64 13.19 8.20
CA LYS A 90 17.58 12.21 8.52
C LYS A 90 16.85 11.78 7.26
N GLN A 91 16.65 10.48 7.11
CA GLN A 91 15.81 9.92 6.06
C GLN A 91 14.36 9.88 6.55
N GLN A 92 13.78 11.05 6.77
CA GLN A 92 12.44 11.19 7.32
C GLN A 92 11.35 11.05 6.27
N CYS A 93 11.67 11.26 5.00
CA CYS A 93 10.71 11.16 3.92
C CYS A 93 10.63 9.74 3.36
N GLU A 94 9.43 9.31 3.07
CA GLU A 94 9.10 8.17 2.22
C GLU A 94 8.33 8.68 1.01
N PHE A 95 8.50 8.05 -0.14
CA PHE A 95 7.92 8.51 -1.38
C PHE A 95 6.74 7.64 -1.78
N ILE A 96 5.78 8.24 -2.46
CA ILE A 96 4.61 7.55 -3.00
C ILE A 96 4.55 7.88 -4.48
N VAL A 97 4.95 6.91 -5.30
CA VAL A 97 4.77 6.99 -6.75
C VAL A 97 3.29 6.82 -7.05
N TRP A 98 2.75 7.69 -7.87
CA TRP A 98 1.34 7.61 -8.28
C TRP A 98 1.17 7.84 -9.77
N GLY A 99 0.08 7.32 -10.29
CA GLY A 99 -0.26 7.47 -11.68
C GLY A 99 -1.60 6.82 -12.03
N THR A 100 -1.82 6.65 -13.33
CA THR A 100 -3.09 6.16 -13.86
C THR A 100 -2.89 5.10 -14.94
N LYS A 101 -3.91 4.27 -15.14
CA LYS A 101 -4.04 3.50 -16.38
C LYS A 101 -4.55 4.42 -17.49
N GLY A 102 -3.70 4.68 -18.48
CA GLY A 102 -4.05 5.56 -19.61
C GLY A 102 -4.25 7.03 -19.20
N VAL A 103 -5.24 7.68 -19.79
CA VAL A 103 -5.49 9.12 -19.64
C VAL A 103 -5.97 9.45 -18.22
N LEU A 104 -5.51 10.59 -17.70
CA LEU A 104 -6.04 11.16 -16.47
C LEU A 104 -7.34 11.91 -16.79
N GLU A 105 -8.47 11.38 -16.36
CA GLU A 105 -9.74 12.06 -16.52
C GLU A 105 -9.83 13.29 -15.60
N PRO A 106 -10.27 14.44 -16.11
CA PRO A 106 -10.46 15.63 -15.31
C PRO A 106 -11.49 15.39 -14.19
N GLN A 107 -11.13 15.79 -12.97
CA GLN A 107 -12.07 15.82 -11.84
C GLN A 107 -11.73 17.02 -10.94
N GLU A 108 -12.71 17.49 -10.21
CA GLU A 108 -12.53 18.60 -9.24
C GLU A 108 -11.84 18.10 -7.96
N PHE A 109 -10.55 17.73 -8.11
CA PHE A 109 -9.71 17.30 -7.01
C PHE A 109 -8.34 17.96 -7.12
N TYR A 110 -7.90 18.60 -6.04
CA TYR A 110 -6.61 19.31 -5.93
C TYR A 110 -5.89 18.87 -4.66
N GLY A 111 -5.34 17.65 -4.70
CA GLY A 111 -4.61 17.08 -3.57
C GLY A 111 -3.20 17.63 -3.42
N TYR A 112 -2.73 17.74 -2.19
CA TYR A 112 -1.35 18.12 -1.90
C TYR A 112 -0.40 16.95 -2.15
N GLY A 113 0.73 17.19 -2.83
CA GLY A 113 1.80 16.20 -3.04
C GLY A 113 2.69 16.00 -1.80
N TYR A 114 2.27 16.44 -0.64
CA TYR A 114 3.00 16.35 0.64
C TYR A 114 2.04 16.10 1.80
N LYS A 115 2.44 15.18 2.71
CA LYS A 115 1.71 14.93 3.94
C LYS A 115 2.67 14.59 5.09
N GLU A 116 2.59 15.32 6.19
CA GLU A 116 3.21 14.88 7.44
C GLU A 116 2.26 13.90 8.14
N ALA A 117 2.79 12.73 8.51
CA ALA A 117 2.08 11.76 9.32
C ALA A 117 3.07 10.99 10.21
N LYS A 118 2.88 11.04 11.52
CA LYS A 118 3.78 10.42 12.49
C LYS A 118 3.57 8.91 12.57
N ILE A 119 4.67 8.20 12.76
CA ILE A 119 4.63 6.79 13.06
C ILE A 119 4.39 6.61 14.56
N HIS A 120 3.30 5.94 14.92
CA HIS A 120 2.98 5.62 16.31
C HIS A 120 3.42 4.18 16.63
N PRO A 121 4.55 3.96 17.33
CA PRO A 121 5.11 2.62 17.58
C PRO A 121 4.16 1.69 18.33
N ASN A 122 3.34 2.25 19.24
CA ASN A 122 2.46 1.50 20.13
C ASN A 122 1.19 0.95 19.46
N THR A 123 0.84 1.46 18.27
CA THR A 123 -0.35 1.01 17.52
C THR A 123 -0.01 0.10 16.35
N LYS A 124 1.28 -0.19 16.12
CA LYS A 124 1.71 -1.03 15.02
C LYS A 124 1.46 -2.50 15.28
N GLN A 125 0.71 -3.12 14.41
CA GLN A 125 0.50 -4.57 14.31
C GLN A 125 1.43 -5.23 13.27
N HIS A 126 2.02 -4.44 12.38
CA HIS A 126 2.92 -4.86 11.31
C HIS A 126 4.14 -3.93 11.23
N ALA A 127 5.34 -4.48 10.96
CA ALA A 127 6.59 -3.71 10.96
C ALA A 127 6.59 -2.51 9.99
N THR A 128 5.95 -2.68 8.83
CA THR A 128 5.86 -1.67 7.76
C THR A 128 4.49 -1.00 7.66
N GLN A 129 3.62 -1.15 8.67
CA GLN A 129 2.29 -0.55 8.69
C GLN A 129 2.36 0.96 8.48
N LYS A 130 1.56 1.44 7.53
CA LYS A 130 1.43 2.86 7.21
C LYS A 130 0.40 3.53 8.13
N PRO A 131 0.62 4.78 8.57
CA PRO A 131 -0.39 5.55 9.29
C PRO A 131 -1.67 5.71 8.47
N LEU A 132 -2.83 5.62 9.12
CA LEU A 132 -4.12 5.80 8.45
C LEU A 132 -4.25 7.18 7.78
N GLU A 133 -3.64 8.20 8.36
CA GLU A 133 -3.64 9.56 7.83
C GLU A 133 -3.03 9.66 6.43
N ILE A 134 -1.91 8.97 6.18
CA ILE A 134 -1.28 8.97 4.85
C ILE A 134 -2.06 8.11 3.85
N LEU A 135 -2.62 6.98 4.30
CA LEU A 135 -3.46 6.13 3.46
C LEU A 135 -4.72 6.88 3.03
N LYS A 136 -5.40 7.54 3.96
CA LYS A 136 -6.57 8.37 3.65
C LYS A 136 -6.22 9.50 2.67
N HIS A 137 -5.06 10.15 2.86
CA HIS A 137 -4.62 11.20 1.95
C HIS A 137 -4.44 10.69 0.51
N CYS A 138 -3.88 9.49 0.31
CA CYS A 138 -3.83 8.86 -1.01
C CYS A 138 -5.23 8.55 -1.57
N LEU A 139 -6.17 8.18 -0.70
CA LEU A 139 -7.51 7.77 -1.09
C LEU A 139 -8.50 8.93 -1.32
N GLU A 140 -8.14 10.18 -0.97
CA GLU A 140 -8.99 11.37 -1.19
C GLU A 140 -9.41 11.55 -2.66
N ILE A 141 -8.58 11.09 -3.60
CA ILE A 141 -8.86 11.16 -5.04
C ILE A 141 -9.85 10.10 -5.52
N VAL A 142 -10.12 9.07 -4.72
CA VAL A 142 -11.01 7.97 -5.09
C VAL A 142 -12.47 8.42 -4.97
N PRO A 143 -13.29 8.30 -6.02
CA PRO A 143 -14.70 8.66 -5.96
C PRO A 143 -15.47 7.84 -4.91
N LYS A 144 -16.54 8.41 -4.35
CA LYS A 144 -17.42 7.70 -3.41
C LYS A 144 -17.91 6.38 -4.00
N GLY A 145 -17.80 5.31 -3.22
CA GLY A 145 -18.16 3.96 -3.67
C GLY A 145 -17.16 3.37 -4.68
N GLY A 146 -15.98 3.97 -4.80
CA GLY A 146 -14.86 3.38 -5.55
C GLY A 146 -14.33 2.13 -4.85
N ILE A 147 -13.73 1.23 -5.62
CA ILE A 147 -13.11 0.00 -5.13
C ILE A 147 -11.59 0.20 -5.07
N VAL A 148 -10.99 -0.11 -3.94
CA VAL A 148 -9.54 -0.05 -3.71
C VAL A 148 -8.99 -1.47 -3.60
N LEU A 149 -7.98 -1.79 -4.42
CA LEU A 149 -7.23 -3.04 -4.36
C LEU A 149 -5.88 -2.79 -3.69
N ASP A 150 -5.57 -3.54 -2.64
CA ASP A 150 -4.22 -3.58 -2.04
C ASP A 150 -3.63 -4.98 -2.19
N CYS A 151 -2.64 -5.12 -3.10
CA CYS A 151 -1.99 -6.39 -3.41
C CYS A 151 -1.03 -6.88 -2.32
N PHE A 152 -0.75 -6.07 -1.30
CA PHE A 152 0.15 -6.35 -0.20
C PHE A 152 -0.42 -5.83 1.11
N CYS A 153 -1.67 -6.22 1.42
CA CYS A 153 -2.47 -5.55 2.44
C CYS A 153 -1.96 -5.71 3.88
N GLY A 154 -1.04 -6.65 4.14
CA GLY A 154 -0.45 -6.85 5.46
C GLY A 154 -1.53 -7.02 6.53
N SER A 155 -1.51 -6.14 7.54
CA SER A 155 -2.54 -6.10 8.60
C SER A 155 -3.84 -5.39 8.22
N GLY A 156 -4.05 -5.01 6.95
CA GLY A 156 -5.30 -4.44 6.45
C GLY A 156 -5.52 -2.95 6.70
N SER A 157 -4.46 -2.18 6.99
CA SER A 157 -4.59 -0.75 7.30
C SER A 157 -5.21 0.07 6.15
N THR A 158 -4.93 -0.28 4.89
CA THR A 158 -5.57 0.34 3.72
C THR A 158 -7.08 0.10 3.74
N GLY A 159 -7.51 -1.12 4.04
CA GLY A 159 -8.93 -1.46 4.13
C GLY A 159 -9.64 -0.76 5.29
N VAL A 160 -8.95 -0.57 6.44
CA VAL A 160 -9.48 0.24 7.55
C VAL A 160 -9.68 1.71 7.11
N ALA A 161 -8.73 2.27 6.36
CA ALA A 161 -8.88 3.61 5.79
C ALA A 161 -10.08 3.67 4.82
N CYS A 162 -10.23 2.67 3.95
CA CYS A 162 -11.38 2.55 3.03
C CYS A 162 -12.72 2.50 3.78
N ALA A 163 -12.80 1.70 4.85
CA ALA A 163 -14.00 1.62 5.68
C ALA A 163 -14.41 2.98 6.25
N GLN A 164 -13.43 3.74 6.76
CA GLN A 164 -13.67 5.06 7.32
C GLN A 164 -14.06 6.10 6.27
N MET A 165 -13.66 5.91 5.02
CA MET A 165 -13.97 6.80 3.89
C MET A 165 -15.17 6.35 3.07
N GLY A 166 -15.79 5.21 3.40
CA GLY A 166 -16.96 4.69 2.67
C GLY A 166 -16.62 4.10 1.30
N LEU A 167 -15.39 3.63 1.12
CA LEU A 167 -14.90 2.94 -0.07
C LEU A 167 -15.01 1.42 0.09
N ASP A 168 -15.15 0.71 -1.03
CA ASP A 168 -15.05 -0.75 -1.06
C ASP A 168 -13.57 -1.17 -1.12
N PHE A 169 -13.25 -2.35 -0.59
CA PHE A 169 -11.87 -2.79 -0.45
C PHE A 169 -11.67 -4.25 -0.86
N ILE A 170 -10.58 -4.50 -1.57
CA ILE A 170 -10.07 -5.83 -1.89
C ILE A 170 -8.63 -5.90 -1.39
N GLY A 171 -8.31 -6.83 -0.49
CA GLY A 171 -6.96 -7.05 0.01
C GLY A 171 -6.41 -8.40 -0.42
N VAL A 172 -5.14 -8.44 -0.78
CA VAL A 172 -4.38 -9.67 -1.05
C VAL A 172 -3.22 -9.73 -0.08
N GLU A 173 -3.07 -10.86 0.62
CA GLU A 173 -1.97 -11.09 1.56
C GLU A 173 -1.49 -12.55 1.44
N LYS A 174 -0.17 -12.72 1.37
CA LYS A 174 0.47 -14.03 1.23
C LYS A 174 0.59 -14.76 2.58
N SER A 175 0.84 -14.01 3.67
CA SER A 175 0.99 -14.58 5.00
C SER A 175 -0.36 -14.85 5.62
N ALA A 176 -0.65 -16.11 5.94
CA ALA A 176 -1.90 -16.49 6.61
C ALA A 176 -2.10 -15.76 7.96
N ASP A 177 -1.01 -15.53 8.70
CA ASP A 177 -1.06 -14.81 9.99
C ASP A 177 -1.44 -13.35 9.80
N TYR A 178 -0.84 -12.66 8.83
CA TYR A 178 -1.22 -11.27 8.52
C TYR A 178 -2.59 -11.18 7.89
N ALA A 179 -2.98 -12.13 7.06
CA ALA A 179 -4.34 -12.20 6.51
C ALA A 179 -5.39 -12.31 7.61
N ARG A 180 -5.17 -13.15 8.64
CA ARG A 180 -6.05 -13.25 9.81
C ARG A 180 -6.13 -11.93 10.58
N ILE A 181 -4.99 -11.27 10.81
CA ILE A 181 -4.97 -9.95 11.48
C ILE A 181 -5.73 -8.91 10.64
N ALA A 182 -5.53 -8.90 9.32
CA ALA A 182 -6.25 -8.01 8.42
C ALA A 182 -7.76 -8.25 8.52
N GLN A 183 -8.18 -9.51 8.50
CA GLN A 183 -9.57 -9.92 8.63
C GLN A 183 -10.23 -9.39 9.90
N GLU A 184 -9.57 -9.57 11.05
CA GLU A 184 -10.05 -9.06 12.34
C GLU A 184 -10.17 -7.52 12.35
N ASN A 185 -9.18 -6.81 11.78
CA ASN A 185 -9.19 -5.36 11.70
C ASN A 185 -10.29 -4.84 10.76
N LEU A 186 -10.46 -5.49 9.62
CA LEU A 186 -11.49 -5.14 8.65
C LEU A 186 -12.89 -5.43 9.18
N GLN A 187 -13.09 -6.58 9.84
CA GLN A 187 -14.35 -6.90 10.48
C GLN A 187 -14.79 -5.79 11.44
N LYS A 188 -13.90 -5.38 12.35
CA LYS A 188 -14.17 -4.26 13.28
C LYS A 188 -14.47 -2.94 12.57
N ALA A 189 -13.76 -2.67 11.47
CA ALA A 189 -13.91 -1.41 10.73
C ALA A 189 -15.22 -1.34 9.91
N PHE A 190 -15.71 -2.50 9.45
CA PHE A 190 -16.90 -2.62 8.60
C PHE A 190 -18.12 -3.21 9.32
N GLU A 191 -18.08 -3.45 10.63
CA GLU A 191 -19.16 -4.09 11.42
C GLU A 191 -20.57 -3.53 11.17
N ASN A 192 -20.68 -2.32 10.63
CA ASN A 192 -21.94 -1.68 10.26
C ASN A 192 -22.28 -1.72 8.76
N LYS A 193 -21.52 -2.42 7.90
CA LYS A 193 -21.65 -2.27 6.43
C LYS A 193 -21.90 -3.57 5.65
N GLY A 194 -22.01 -4.72 6.31
CA GLY A 194 -22.12 -6.03 5.64
C GLY A 194 -20.83 -6.42 4.91
N SER A 195 -20.32 -7.59 5.19
CA SER A 195 -19.07 -8.11 4.62
C SER A 195 -19.32 -9.42 3.88
N LEU A 196 -18.62 -9.61 2.76
CA LEU A 196 -18.50 -10.89 2.07
C LEU A 196 -17.08 -11.41 2.22
N PHE A 197 -16.91 -12.61 2.76
CA PHE A 197 -15.65 -13.31 2.82
C PHE A 197 -15.66 -14.45 1.83
N GLU A 198 -14.62 -14.54 1.00
CA GLU A 198 -14.28 -15.77 0.29
C GLU A 198 -12.86 -16.19 0.66
N GLU A 199 -12.71 -17.35 1.25
CA GLU A 199 -11.43 -18.00 1.50
C GLU A 199 -11.13 -18.91 0.30
N ILE A 200 -10.00 -18.67 -0.39
CA ILE A 200 -9.60 -19.49 -1.51
C ILE A 200 -8.52 -20.47 -1.05
N GLU A 201 -8.69 -21.77 -1.34
CA GLU A 201 -7.81 -22.89 -0.95
C GLU A 201 -6.35 -22.79 -1.45
N SER A 202 -5.99 -21.77 -2.22
CA SER A 202 -4.67 -21.61 -2.84
C SER A 202 -3.58 -21.00 -1.96
N GLY A 203 -3.82 -20.80 -0.66
CA GLY A 203 -2.85 -20.22 0.27
C GLY A 203 -2.65 -18.69 0.12
N VAL A 204 -3.55 -18.04 -0.61
CA VAL A 204 -3.65 -16.58 -0.71
C VAL A 204 -5.02 -16.18 -0.19
N ALA A 205 -5.06 -15.39 0.89
CA ALA A 205 -6.33 -14.90 1.41
C ALA A 205 -6.77 -13.65 0.65
N PHE A 206 -8.00 -13.67 0.15
CA PHE A 206 -8.67 -12.50 -0.39
C PHE A 206 -9.67 -11.98 0.64
N CYS A 207 -9.55 -10.72 1.00
CA CYS A 207 -10.53 -10.06 1.84
C CYS A 207 -11.37 -9.11 0.96
N LEU A 208 -12.62 -9.45 0.72
CA LEU A 208 -13.56 -8.62 -0.03
C LEU A 208 -14.50 -7.90 0.93
N TRP A 209 -14.54 -6.58 0.85
CA TRP A 209 -15.38 -5.75 1.71
C TRP A 209 -16.09 -4.68 0.89
N GLY A 210 -17.42 -4.75 0.83
CA GLY A 210 -18.20 -3.78 0.09
C GLY A 210 -19.68 -4.15 -0.04
N LYS A 211 -20.47 -3.22 -0.57
CA LYS A 211 -21.91 -3.36 -0.76
C LYS A 211 -22.31 -4.03 -2.07
N ARG A 212 -21.37 -4.31 -2.97
CA ARG A 212 -21.69 -4.82 -4.31
C ARG A 212 -21.10 -6.21 -4.51
N PRO A 213 -21.89 -7.17 -5.03
CA PRO A 213 -21.31 -8.38 -5.59
C PRO A 213 -20.38 -8.00 -6.74
N LEU A 214 -19.25 -8.68 -6.86
CA LEU A 214 -18.23 -8.43 -7.91
C LEU A 214 -18.66 -8.97 -9.29
N PHE A 215 -19.88 -9.54 -9.42
CA PHE A 215 -20.43 -10.12 -10.65
C PHE A 215 -21.89 -9.75 -10.82
#